data_d10dfdb9964bf218265f3bf4cf427e55
#
_entry.id   d10dfdb9964bf218265f3bf4cf427e55
#
_cell.length_a   1.000
_cell.length_b   1.000
_cell.length_c   1.000
_cell.angle_alpha   90.00
_cell.angle_beta   90.00
_cell.angle_gamma   90.00
#
_symmetry.space_group_name_H-M   'P 1'
#
loop_
_entity.id
_entity.type
_entity.pdbx_description
1 polymer ?
#
loop_
_entity_poly.entity_id
_entity_poly.type
_entity_poly.pdbx_seq_one_letter_code
_entity_poly.pdbx_strand_id
1 'polypeptide(L)'
;MSDLLKGFIDKKKAESAFLSLADGESVVIKKLKDIKSVTKAGFGGEEKEVLRLKCEVETSEGVRDKDFDNGTARFVQEMIDKEVVVGCGFTLTRTGQQTKTRYTISAVTQPTA
;
A
#
# COMPACT_ATOMS: atom_id res chain seq x y z
N MET A 1 -7.41 29.84 -1.82
CA MET A 1 -6.16 29.53 -1.08
C MET A 1 -6.08 28.07 -0.67
N SER A 2 -7.16 27.52 -0.08
CA SER A 2 -7.18 26.10 0.31
C SER A 2 -7.02 25.15 -0.89
N ASP A 3 -7.54 25.51 -2.05
CA ASP A 3 -7.45 24.66 -3.26
C ASP A 3 -6.01 24.52 -3.77
N LEU A 4 -5.22 25.59 -3.67
CA LEU A 4 -3.82 25.55 -4.07
C LEU A 4 -3.01 24.64 -3.15
N LEU A 5 -3.24 24.74 -1.85
CA LEU A 5 -2.54 23.92 -0.86
C LEU A 5 -2.94 22.45 -0.99
N LYS A 6 -4.21 22.20 -1.21
CA LYS A 6 -4.72 20.84 -1.40
C LYS A 6 -4.15 20.20 -2.65
N GLY A 7 -4.11 20.95 -3.75
CA GLY A 7 -3.52 20.48 -5.00
C GLY A 7 -2.04 20.16 -4.86
N PHE A 8 -1.32 20.98 -4.08
CA PHE A 8 0.10 20.72 -3.82
C PHE A 8 0.29 19.42 -3.03
N ILE A 9 -0.54 19.17 -2.01
CA ILE A 9 -0.48 17.94 -1.22
C ILE A 9 -0.80 16.73 -2.09
N ASP A 10 -1.84 16.82 -2.92
CA ASP A 10 -2.23 15.72 -3.80
C ASP A 10 -1.12 15.39 -4.79
N LYS A 11 -0.45 16.41 -5.33
CA LYS A 11 0.69 16.21 -6.23
C LYS A 11 1.86 15.53 -5.51
N LYS A 12 2.16 15.94 -4.28
CA LYS A 12 3.23 15.33 -3.49
C LYS A 12 2.92 13.88 -3.16
N LYS A 13 1.68 13.56 -2.84
CA LYS A 13 1.26 12.18 -2.62
C LYS A 13 1.44 11.33 -3.87
N ALA A 14 1.07 11.85 -5.02
CA ALA A 14 1.20 11.13 -6.29
C ALA A 14 2.67 10.86 -6.64
N GLU A 15 3.57 11.77 -6.29
CA GLU A 15 5.00 11.65 -6.57
C GLU A 15 5.76 10.80 -5.55
N SER A 16 5.15 10.50 -4.40
CA SER A 16 5.81 9.72 -3.35
C SER A 16 6.13 8.29 -3.82
N ALA A 17 7.33 7.82 -3.52
CA ALA A 17 7.72 6.44 -3.82
C ALA A 17 7.03 5.41 -2.91
N PHE A 18 6.51 5.85 -1.76
CA PHE A 18 5.81 4.97 -0.83
C PHE A 18 4.34 5.28 -0.81
N LEU A 19 3.53 4.22 -0.75
CA LEU A 19 2.09 4.33 -0.63
C LEU A 19 1.72 4.67 0.81
N SER A 20 0.93 5.74 0.98
CA SER A 20 0.44 6.17 2.28
C SER A 20 -1.05 6.44 2.18
N LEU A 21 -1.82 5.84 3.08
CA LEU A 21 -3.27 5.97 3.12
C LEU A 21 -3.72 6.58 4.45
N ALA A 22 -4.71 7.45 4.40
CA ALA A 22 -5.40 7.97 5.57
C ALA A 22 -6.49 6.99 6.03
N ASP A 23 -6.98 7.18 7.24
CA ASP A 23 -8.10 6.40 7.76
C ASP A 23 -9.32 6.51 6.83
N GLY A 24 -9.82 5.36 6.42
CA GLY A 24 -10.95 5.28 5.49
C GLY A 24 -10.59 5.45 4.01
N GLU A 25 -9.32 5.68 3.70
CA GLU A 25 -8.88 5.87 2.32
C GLU A 25 -8.63 4.53 1.62
N SER A 26 -9.01 4.48 0.36
CA SER A 26 -8.76 3.32 -0.50
C SER A 26 -7.90 3.71 -1.69
N VAL A 27 -7.16 2.75 -2.21
CA VAL A 27 -6.37 2.93 -3.42
C VAL A 27 -6.50 1.68 -4.30
N VAL A 28 -6.51 1.88 -5.60
CA VAL A 28 -6.52 0.79 -6.57
C VAL A 28 -5.08 0.43 -6.93
N ILE A 29 -4.70 -0.80 -6.63
CA ILE A 29 -3.43 -1.36 -7.04
C ILE A 29 -3.69 -2.11 -8.33
N LYS A 30 -3.15 -1.58 -9.43
CA LYS A 30 -3.35 -2.15 -10.76
C LYS A 30 -2.65 -3.48 -10.92
N LYS A 31 -1.47 -3.60 -10.34
CA LYS A 31 -0.66 -4.81 -10.44
C LYS A 31 0.33 -4.88 -9.30
N LEU A 32 0.39 -6.02 -8.64
CA LEU A 32 1.43 -6.34 -7.68
C LEU A 32 2.64 -6.88 -8.44
N LYS A 33 3.72 -6.10 -8.48
CA LYS A 33 4.88 -6.42 -9.31
C LYS A 33 5.85 -7.36 -8.62
N ASP A 34 6.01 -7.20 -7.29
CA ASP A 34 6.95 -8.01 -6.53
C ASP A 34 6.62 -7.95 -5.04
N ILE A 35 7.04 -8.97 -4.32
CA ILE A 35 6.95 -9.04 -2.86
C ILE A 35 8.32 -9.47 -2.35
N LYS A 36 8.90 -8.70 -1.42
CA LYS A 36 10.16 -9.08 -0.81
C LYS A 36 10.18 -8.72 0.67
N SER A 37 11.01 -9.44 1.42
CA SER A 37 11.26 -9.15 2.83
C SER A 37 12.38 -8.13 2.93
N VAL A 38 12.17 -7.10 3.74
CA VAL A 38 13.21 -6.09 4.01
C VAL A 38 13.29 -5.87 5.51
N THR A 39 14.46 -5.49 5.98
CA THR A 39 14.69 -5.19 7.39
C THR A 39 14.72 -3.67 7.55
N LYS A 40 13.96 -3.17 8.50
CA LYS A 40 13.92 -1.73 8.82
C LYS A 40 14.35 -1.50 10.26
N ALA A 41 15.07 -0.41 10.49
CA ALA A 41 15.37 0.05 11.84
C ALA A 41 14.08 0.63 12.46
N GLY A 42 13.70 0.10 13.62
CA GLY A 42 12.57 0.60 14.39
C GLY A 42 13.02 1.54 15.50
N PHE A 43 12.06 1.98 16.31
CA PHE A 43 12.35 2.78 17.50
C PHE A 43 13.26 2.01 18.45
N GLY A 44 14.25 2.69 19.02
CA GLY A 44 15.16 2.08 19.98
C GLY A 44 16.25 1.22 19.36
N GLY A 45 16.44 1.27 18.03
CA GLY A 45 17.48 0.52 17.35
C GLY A 45 17.13 -0.94 17.08
N GLU A 46 15.91 -1.36 17.34
CA GLU A 46 15.46 -2.70 17.00
C GLU A 46 15.22 -2.82 15.50
N GLU A 47 15.67 -3.92 14.92
CA GLU A 47 15.43 -4.22 13.51
C GLU A 47 14.12 -5.00 13.39
N LYS A 48 13.27 -4.60 12.45
CA LYS A 48 12.02 -5.29 12.14
C LYS A 48 12.01 -5.74 10.70
N GLU A 49 11.59 -6.97 10.50
CA GLU A 49 11.35 -7.49 9.16
C GLU A 49 9.94 -7.12 8.72
N VAL A 50 9.83 -6.53 7.53
CA VAL A 50 8.54 -6.20 6.93
C VAL A 50 8.50 -6.72 5.50
N LEU A 51 7.30 -6.94 4.99
CA LEU A 51 7.12 -7.24 3.59
C LEU A 51 7.00 -5.94 2.80
N ARG A 52 7.78 -5.83 1.74
CA ARG A 52 7.69 -4.71 0.79
C ARG A 52 7.01 -5.19 -0.47
N LEU A 53 5.85 -4.61 -0.75
CA LEU A 53 5.09 -4.89 -1.96
C LEU A 53 5.39 -3.79 -2.96
N LYS A 54 5.89 -4.18 -4.12
CA LYS A 54 6.12 -3.26 -5.24
C LYS A 54 4.88 -3.28 -6.11
N CYS A 55 4.23 -2.13 -6.25
CA CYS A 55 2.91 -2.03 -6.85
C CYS A 55 2.85 -0.99 -7.96
N GLU A 56 2.03 -1.27 -8.97
CA GLU A 56 1.57 -0.23 -9.89
C GLU A 56 0.25 0.29 -9.33
N VAL A 57 0.23 1.57 -8.96
CA VAL A 57 -0.88 2.19 -8.23
C VAL A 57 -1.49 3.28 -9.08
N GLU A 58 -2.82 3.32 -9.10
CA GLU A 58 -3.55 4.40 -9.77
C GLU A 58 -3.55 5.64 -8.89
N THR A 59 -3.04 6.75 -9.42
CA THR A 59 -2.96 8.03 -8.71
C THR A 59 -3.62 9.14 -9.52
N SER A 60 -3.74 10.32 -8.92
CA SER A 60 -4.25 11.51 -9.61
C SER A 60 -3.39 11.91 -10.82
N GLU A 61 -2.11 11.50 -10.84
CA GLU A 61 -1.17 11.78 -11.93
C GLU A 61 -1.00 10.58 -12.88
N GLY A 62 -1.91 9.59 -12.81
CA GLY A 62 -1.83 8.36 -13.59
C GLY A 62 -1.26 7.20 -12.78
N VAL A 63 -0.85 6.16 -13.49
CA VAL A 63 -0.28 4.96 -12.82
C VAL A 63 1.16 5.21 -12.44
N ARG A 64 1.51 4.94 -11.18
CA ARG A 64 2.86 5.13 -10.65
C ARG A 64 3.31 3.87 -9.91
N ASP A 65 4.61 3.62 -9.94
CA ASP A 65 5.21 2.57 -9.13
C ASP A 65 5.37 3.07 -7.70
N LYS A 66 4.82 2.31 -6.75
CA LYS A 66 4.94 2.65 -5.33
C LYS A 66 5.21 1.40 -4.51
N ASP A 67 5.94 1.58 -3.43
CA ASP A 67 6.21 0.51 -2.47
C ASP A 67 5.26 0.64 -1.29
N PHE A 68 4.74 -0.49 -0.82
CA PHE A 68 3.92 -0.55 0.39
C PHE A 68 4.57 -1.54 1.35
N ASP A 69 4.96 -1.04 2.52
CA ASP A 69 5.61 -1.84 3.53
C ASP A 69 4.64 -2.18 4.66
N ASN A 70 4.52 -3.45 4.99
CA ASN A 70 3.71 -3.90 6.11
C ASN A 70 4.28 -5.19 6.69
N GLY A 71 4.51 -5.21 8.00
CA GLY A 71 5.06 -6.38 8.69
C GLY A 71 4.09 -7.10 9.62
N THR A 72 2.79 -6.76 9.57
CA THR A 72 1.84 -7.37 10.49
C THR A 72 1.37 -8.74 9.97
N ALA A 73 1.27 -9.70 10.89
CA ALA A 73 0.77 -11.03 10.54
C ALA A 73 -0.67 -10.97 10.03
N ARG A 74 -1.46 -10.02 10.54
CA ARG A 74 -2.84 -9.84 10.10
C ARG A 74 -2.93 -9.47 8.62
N PHE A 75 -2.07 -8.57 8.14
CA PHE A 75 -2.06 -8.18 6.74
C PHE A 75 -1.60 -9.33 5.85
N VAL A 76 -0.58 -10.06 6.27
CA VAL A 76 -0.10 -11.23 5.54
C VAL A 76 -1.21 -12.28 5.43
N GLN A 77 -1.94 -12.50 6.52
CA GLN A 77 -3.07 -13.44 6.53
C GLN A 77 -4.17 -12.98 5.57
N GLU A 78 -4.44 -11.67 5.51
CA GLU A 78 -5.41 -11.11 4.57
C GLU A 78 -4.99 -11.40 3.12
N MET A 79 -3.70 -11.24 2.80
CA MET A 79 -3.18 -11.57 1.48
C MET A 79 -3.37 -13.06 1.14
N ILE A 80 -3.10 -13.92 2.09
CA ILE A 80 -3.27 -15.38 1.91
C ILE A 80 -4.75 -15.71 1.69
N ASP A 81 -5.63 -15.17 2.53
CA ASP A 81 -7.07 -15.45 2.48
C ASP A 81 -7.69 -14.95 1.17
N LYS A 82 -7.20 -13.86 0.63
CA LYS A 82 -7.69 -13.26 -0.62
C LYS A 82 -6.94 -13.78 -1.85
N GLU A 83 -5.99 -14.69 -1.65
CA GLU A 83 -5.20 -15.29 -2.73
C GLU A 83 -4.45 -14.23 -3.58
N VAL A 84 -3.87 -13.25 -2.90
CA VAL A 84 -3.08 -12.20 -3.55
C VAL A 84 -1.70 -12.77 -3.90
N VAL A 85 -1.36 -12.73 -5.17
CA VAL A 85 -0.07 -13.21 -5.69
C VAL A 85 0.53 -12.17 -6.62
N VAL A 86 1.82 -12.31 -6.91
CA VAL A 86 2.49 -11.43 -7.87
C VAL A 86 1.76 -11.49 -9.21
N GLY A 87 1.47 -10.33 -9.76
CA GLY A 87 0.73 -10.16 -11.01
C GLY A 87 -0.73 -9.83 -10.86
N CYS A 88 -1.31 -10.00 -9.66
CA CYS A 88 -2.72 -9.65 -9.46
C CYS A 88 -2.90 -8.16 -9.15
N GLY A 89 -4.14 -7.68 -9.33
CA GLY A 89 -4.55 -6.35 -8.89
C GLY A 89 -5.55 -6.46 -7.73
N PHE A 90 -5.70 -5.39 -6.97
CA PHE A 90 -6.67 -5.36 -5.87
C PHE A 90 -6.89 -3.93 -5.38
N THR A 91 -7.91 -3.74 -4.56
CA THR A 91 -8.15 -2.48 -3.87
C THR A 91 -7.69 -2.63 -2.43
N LEU A 92 -6.85 -1.69 -1.99
CA LEU A 92 -6.34 -1.65 -0.62
C LEU A 92 -7.05 -0.53 0.12
N THR A 93 -7.62 -0.84 1.28
CA THR A 93 -8.33 0.12 2.12
C THR A 93 -7.72 0.13 3.50
N ARG A 94 -7.44 1.33 4.01
CA ARG A 94 -7.02 1.51 5.40
C ARG A 94 -8.20 1.91 6.26
N THR A 95 -8.33 1.28 7.43
CA THR A 95 -9.29 1.68 8.46
C THR A 95 -8.58 1.76 9.81
N GLY A 96 -9.00 2.71 10.65
CA GLY A 96 -8.43 2.90 11.97
C GLY A 96 -7.18 3.76 11.99
N GLN A 97 -6.68 4.01 13.18
CA GLN A 97 -5.51 4.86 13.42
C GLN A 97 -4.58 4.20 14.43
N GLN A 98 -3.29 4.46 14.29
CA GLN A 98 -2.27 3.95 15.21
C GLN A 98 -2.35 2.44 15.39
N THR A 99 -2.45 1.94 16.62
CA THR A 99 -2.51 0.50 16.92
C THR A 99 -3.76 -0.19 16.40
N LYS A 100 -4.80 0.58 16.05
CA LYS A 100 -6.05 0.05 15.50
C LYS A 100 -6.08 0.09 13.97
N THR A 101 -4.99 0.46 13.34
CA THR A 101 -4.89 0.51 11.89
C THR A 101 -5.01 -0.89 11.30
N ARG A 102 -5.87 -1.02 10.29
CA ARG A 102 -6.06 -2.26 9.54
C ARG A 102 -6.09 -1.96 8.06
N TYR A 103 -5.53 -2.89 7.30
CA TYR A 103 -5.59 -2.84 5.84
C TYR A 103 -6.40 -4.02 5.36
N THR A 104 -7.41 -3.74 4.53
CA THR A 104 -8.26 -4.76 3.94
C THR A 104 -8.08 -4.79 2.44
N ILE A 105 -8.22 -5.98 1.87
CA ILE A 105 -8.04 -6.23 0.44
C ILE A 105 -9.38 -6.63 -0.15
N SER A 106 -9.75 -6.01 -1.26
CA SER A 106 -10.99 -6.32 -1.98
C SER A 106 -10.78 -6.24 -3.48
N ALA A 107 -11.76 -6.68 -4.24
CA ALA A 107 -11.76 -6.60 -5.71
C ALA A 107 -10.49 -7.19 -6.33
N VAL A 108 -10.06 -8.34 -5.82
CA VAL A 108 -8.85 -9.01 -6.32
C VAL A 108 -9.09 -9.50 -7.74
N THR A 109 -8.17 -9.13 -8.65
CA THR A 109 -8.17 -9.61 -10.03
C THR A 109 -6.97 -10.53 -10.22
N GLN A 110 -7.21 -11.70 -10.79
CA GLN A 110 -6.16 -12.68 -10.98
C GLN A 110 -5.17 -12.23 -12.07
N PRO A 111 -3.90 -12.70 -12.00
CA PRO A 111 -2.93 -12.39 -13.03
C PRO A 111 -3.42 -12.87 -14.39
N THR A 112 -3.25 -12.02 -15.40
CA THR A 112 -3.50 -12.42 -16.79
C THR A 112 -2.31 -13.23 -17.28
N ALA A 113 -2.62 -14.39 -17.80
CA ALA A 113 -1.60 -15.26 -18.36
C ALA A 113 -1.01 -14.67 -19.66
#